data_af3b17bf26967150990c347ac0280592
#
_entry.id   af3b17bf26967150990c347ac0280592
#
_cell.length_a   1.000
_cell.length_b   1.000
_cell.length_c   1.000
_cell.angle_alpha   90.00
_cell.angle_beta   90.00
_cell.angle_gamma   90.00
#
_symmetry.space_group_name_H-M   'P 1'
#
loop_
_entity.id
_entity.type
_entity.pdbx_description
1 polymer ?
#
loop_
_entity_poly.entity_id
_entity_poly.type
_entity_poly.pdbx_seq_one_letter_code
_entity_poly.pdbx_strand_id
1 'polypeptide(L)'
;MENLKETMKDVLENNILNYWIHKVKDEENGGFYGRVDGNDQVHPEAEKGAVMNARILWAFSAAYRVLKKPEYMEAATRAKEYVRDHFLDKEYGGIYWSVDCKGNPLDTKKQTYAIGFAIYGFSEYARATGDQEALDIAISLYHDIEKHAFDAKNNGYIEALTREWNPIADMRLSDKDENGSRTMNTHLHIIEPYTNLYRVWKTPELEKSIRNLLDIFTDKLLNKETYHLDLFFNDEWEGKRNIESYGHDIEASWLLHETALVLGDKEVLHKVERIIRRIAEAADEGLRPDGSMVYEHWKDGDKFDLQRQWWVQ
;
A
#
# COMPACT_ATOMS: atom_id res chain seq x y z
N MET A 1 -19.43 8.18 21.88
CA MET A 1 -18.05 7.86 21.49
C MET A 1 -17.52 6.58 22.15
N GLU A 2 -17.77 6.35 23.44
CA GLU A 2 -17.30 5.13 24.14
C GLU A 2 -17.91 3.85 23.53
N ASN A 3 -19.19 3.86 23.21
CA ASN A 3 -19.88 2.73 22.55
C ASN A 3 -19.29 2.42 21.15
N LEU A 4 -18.94 3.44 20.34
CA LEU A 4 -18.35 3.23 19.02
C LEU A 4 -16.97 2.57 19.12
N LYS A 5 -16.13 3.00 20.06
CA LYS A 5 -14.79 2.42 20.29
C LYS A 5 -14.89 0.94 20.67
N GLU A 6 -15.81 0.59 21.56
CA GLU A 6 -16.05 -0.80 21.99
C GLU A 6 -16.54 -1.65 20.81
N THR A 7 -17.51 -1.14 20.04
CA THR A 7 -18.04 -1.83 18.86
C THR A 7 -16.94 -2.06 17.82
N MET A 8 -16.13 -1.04 17.52
CA MET A 8 -15.02 -1.18 16.56
C MET A 8 -13.97 -2.18 17.04
N LYS A 9 -13.66 -2.19 18.34
CA LYS A 9 -12.74 -3.14 18.93
C LYS A 9 -13.30 -4.58 18.85
N ASP A 10 -14.56 -4.77 19.16
CA ASP A 10 -15.23 -6.08 19.07
C ASP A 10 -15.20 -6.62 17.62
N VAL A 11 -15.57 -5.81 16.64
CA VAL A 11 -15.50 -6.18 15.22
C VAL A 11 -14.07 -6.51 14.78
N LEU A 12 -13.10 -5.70 15.20
CA LEU A 12 -11.69 -5.97 14.87
C LEU A 12 -11.23 -7.31 15.45
N GLU A 13 -11.42 -7.55 16.72
CA GLU A 13 -10.85 -8.72 17.41
C GLU A 13 -11.65 -10.00 17.15
N ASN A 14 -12.99 -9.95 17.27
CA ASN A 14 -13.85 -11.14 17.24
C ASN A 14 -14.36 -11.50 15.84
N ASN A 15 -14.27 -10.57 14.87
CA ASN A 15 -14.62 -10.84 13.47
C ASN A 15 -13.38 -10.83 12.60
N ILE A 16 -12.76 -9.65 12.35
CA ILE A 16 -11.74 -9.50 11.31
C ILE A 16 -10.48 -10.33 11.64
N LEU A 17 -9.79 -10.03 12.75
CA LEU A 17 -8.55 -10.73 13.09
C LEU A 17 -8.77 -12.21 13.34
N ASN A 18 -9.87 -12.57 14.01
CA ASN A 18 -10.24 -13.95 14.27
C ASN A 18 -10.45 -14.76 12.98
N TYR A 19 -11.15 -14.16 11.99
CA TYR A 19 -11.36 -14.80 10.68
C TYR A 19 -10.03 -15.14 10.00
N TRP A 20 -9.10 -14.19 9.94
CA TRP A 20 -7.82 -14.36 9.27
C TRP A 20 -6.94 -15.43 9.95
N ILE A 21 -6.94 -15.51 11.28
CA ILE A 21 -6.16 -16.50 12.03
C ILE A 21 -6.73 -17.93 11.84
N HIS A 22 -8.05 -18.08 11.81
CA HIS A 22 -8.66 -19.41 11.83
C HIS A 22 -9.09 -19.92 10.46
N LYS A 23 -9.58 -19.03 9.58
CA LYS A 23 -10.14 -19.43 8.28
C LYS A 23 -9.13 -19.39 7.14
N VAL A 24 -8.29 -18.37 7.13
CA VAL A 24 -7.42 -18.09 5.98
C VAL A 24 -6.01 -18.63 6.13
N LYS A 25 -5.65 -19.15 7.30
CA LYS A 25 -4.37 -19.76 7.58
C LYS A 25 -4.20 -21.06 6.77
N ASP A 26 -3.12 -21.18 5.99
CA ASP A 26 -2.78 -22.38 5.22
C ASP A 26 -1.87 -23.29 6.05
N GLU A 27 -2.42 -24.35 6.61
CA GLU A 27 -1.67 -25.29 7.45
C GLU A 27 -0.87 -26.32 6.62
N GLU A 28 -1.19 -26.49 5.34
CA GLU A 28 -0.54 -27.47 4.48
C GLU A 28 0.71 -26.88 3.81
N ASN A 29 0.58 -25.67 3.21
CA ASN A 29 1.65 -25.07 2.42
C ASN A 29 2.30 -23.84 3.09
N GLY A 30 1.91 -23.52 4.31
CA GLY A 30 2.42 -22.35 5.03
C GLY A 30 1.79 -21.02 4.61
N GLY A 31 2.05 -19.96 5.38
CA GLY A 31 1.45 -18.66 5.13
C GLY A 31 -0.08 -18.67 5.24
N PHE A 32 -0.73 -18.07 4.27
CA PHE A 32 -2.18 -17.90 4.21
C PHE A 32 -2.70 -18.28 2.82
N TYR A 33 -3.93 -18.78 2.73
CA TYR A 33 -4.57 -19.11 1.46
C TYR A 33 -4.70 -17.88 0.56
N GLY A 34 -4.47 -18.06 -0.74
CA GLY A 34 -4.51 -16.95 -1.70
C GLY A 34 -5.92 -16.49 -2.05
N ARG A 35 -6.94 -17.34 -1.82
CA ARG A 35 -8.32 -17.00 -2.18
C ARG A 35 -9.35 -17.67 -1.27
N VAL A 36 -10.30 -16.85 -0.83
CA VAL A 36 -11.61 -17.26 -0.30
C VAL A 36 -12.67 -16.60 -1.16
N ASP A 37 -13.66 -17.33 -1.63
CA ASP A 37 -14.70 -16.78 -2.50
C ASP A 37 -15.87 -16.17 -1.71
N GLY A 38 -16.84 -15.59 -2.46
CA GLY A 38 -18.02 -14.95 -1.88
C GLY A 38 -18.99 -15.88 -1.14
N ASN A 39 -18.80 -17.19 -1.25
CA ASN A 39 -19.53 -18.22 -0.50
C ASN A 39 -18.74 -18.73 0.71
N ASP A 40 -17.70 -18.03 1.08
CA ASP A 40 -16.78 -18.41 2.17
C ASP A 40 -16.06 -19.75 1.96
N GLN A 41 -15.82 -20.14 0.69
CA GLN A 41 -15.07 -21.33 0.34
C GLN A 41 -13.61 -20.99 0.10
N VAL A 42 -12.73 -21.72 0.78
CA VAL A 42 -11.28 -21.65 0.55
C VAL A 42 -10.92 -22.36 -0.75
N HIS A 43 -10.05 -21.76 -1.54
CA HIS A 43 -9.45 -22.34 -2.76
C HIS A 43 -7.97 -22.64 -2.49
N PRO A 44 -7.61 -23.83 -2.00
CA PRO A 44 -6.24 -24.14 -1.55
C PRO A 44 -5.20 -24.11 -2.67
N GLU A 45 -5.66 -24.33 -3.91
CA GLU A 45 -4.82 -24.32 -5.11
C GLU A 45 -4.55 -22.90 -5.68
N ALA A 46 -5.21 -21.89 -5.14
CA ALA A 46 -5.08 -20.51 -5.64
C ALA A 46 -3.68 -19.95 -5.37
N GLU A 47 -3.20 -19.15 -6.32
CA GLU A 47 -1.95 -18.39 -6.17
C GLU A 47 -2.02 -17.42 -4.97
N LYS A 48 -0.87 -17.13 -4.39
CA LYS A 48 -0.72 -16.23 -3.26
C LYS A 48 -0.06 -14.94 -3.74
N GLY A 49 -0.75 -13.79 -3.55
CA GLY A 49 -0.25 -12.49 -3.95
C GLY A 49 0.65 -11.85 -2.90
N ALA A 50 1.70 -11.14 -3.35
CA ALA A 50 2.64 -10.45 -2.47
C ALA A 50 1.96 -9.38 -1.61
N VAL A 51 1.11 -8.56 -2.21
CA VAL A 51 0.40 -7.47 -1.52
C VAL A 51 -0.43 -7.98 -0.35
N MET A 52 -1.21 -9.05 -0.57
CA MET A 52 -2.03 -9.65 0.49
C MET A 52 -1.16 -10.14 1.66
N ASN A 53 -0.08 -10.89 1.37
CA ASN A 53 0.79 -11.43 2.41
C ASN A 53 1.54 -10.32 3.18
N ALA A 54 1.98 -9.26 2.49
CA ALA A 54 2.59 -8.10 3.12
C ALA A 54 1.59 -7.31 4.00
N ARG A 55 0.34 -7.16 3.56
CA ARG A 55 -0.72 -6.54 4.36
C ARG A 55 -1.10 -7.37 5.58
N ILE A 56 -1.11 -8.70 5.49
CA ILE A 56 -1.29 -9.60 6.63
C ILE A 56 -0.15 -9.39 7.64
N LEU A 57 1.10 -9.36 7.17
CA LEU A 57 2.27 -9.08 8.02
C LEU A 57 2.11 -7.75 8.75
N TRP A 58 1.76 -6.68 8.04
CA TRP A 58 1.53 -5.37 8.64
C TRP A 58 0.39 -5.40 9.68
N ALA A 59 -0.77 -5.93 9.29
CA ALA A 59 -1.97 -5.90 10.12
C ALA A 59 -1.79 -6.62 11.45
N PHE A 60 -1.21 -7.84 11.43
CA PHE A 60 -0.97 -8.60 12.65
C PHE A 60 0.18 -8.03 13.49
N SER A 61 1.19 -7.44 12.87
CA SER A 61 2.26 -6.72 13.59
C SER A 61 1.70 -5.49 14.31
N ALA A 62 0.85 -4.70 13.66
CA ALA A 62 0.17 -3.57 14.25
C ALA A 62 -0.82 -4.00 15.36
N ALA A 63 -1.61 -5.06 15.13
CA ALA A 63 -2.51 -5.62 16.11
C ALA A 63 -1.75 -6.08 17.37
N TYR A 64 -0.63 -6.81 17.20
CA TYR A 64 0.23 -7.20 18.31
C TYR A 64 0.82 -5.98 19.03
N ARG A 65 1.31 -4.98 18.28
CA ARG A 65 1.89 -3.76 18.89
C ARG A 65 0.89 -3.05 19.78
N VAL A 66 -0.40 -3.02 19.40
CA VAL A 66 -1.45 -2.29 20.13
C VAL A 66 -2.13 -3.17 21.21
N LEU A 67 -2.51 -4.41 20.85
CA LEU A 67 -3.36 -5.27 21.69
C LEU A 67 -2.57 -6.26 22.55
N LYS A 68 -1.29 -6.51 22.21
CA LYS A 68 -0.35 -7.39 22.94
C LYS A 68 -0.81 -8.84 23.10
N LYS A 69 -1.70 -9.35 22.24
CA LYS A 69 -2.12 -10.75 22.27
C LYS A 69 -1.10 -11.66 21.55
N PRO A 70 -0.62 -12.75 22.19
CA PRO A 70 0.39 -13.64 21.58
C PRO A 70 -0.03 -14.22 20.23
N GLU A 71 -1.30 -14.54 20.04
CA GLU A 71 -1.86 -15.08 18.79
C GLU A 71 -1.61 -14.15 17.58
N TYR A 72 -1.63 -12.83 17.78
CA TYR A 72 -1.34 -11.88 16.71
C TYR A 72 0.16 -11.86 16.36
N MET A 73 1.00 -12.08 17.36
CA MET A 73 2.44 -12.23 17.13
C MET A 73 2.75 -13.50 16.34
N GLU A 74 2.11 -14.62 16.67
CA GLU A 74 2.26 -15.87 15.93
C GLU A 74 1.85 -15.70 14.46
N ALA A 75 0.69 -15.05 14.20
CA ALA A 75 0.22 -14.76 12.85
C ALA A 75 1.16 -13.82 12.09
N ALA A 76 1.67 -12.79 12.75
CA ALA A 76 2.65 -11.86 12.17
C ALA A 76 3.97 -12.56 11.83
N THR A 77 4.48 -13.39 12.73
CA THR A 77 5.72 -14.17 12.51
C THR A 77 5.55 -15.13 11.36
N ARG A 78 4.42 -15.85 11.29
CA ARG A 78 4.09 -16.73 10.17
C ARG A 78 4.08 -15.96 8.84
N ALA A 79 3.47 -14.80 8.80
CA ALA A 79 3.47 -13.96 7.60
C ALA A 79 4.88 -13.47 7.24
N LYS A 80 5.65 -12.99 8.23
CA LYS A 80 7.06 -12.54 8.07
C LYS A 80 7.91 -13.62 7.44
N GLU A 81 7.87 -14.82 8.00
CA GLU A 81 8.66 -15.97 7.53
C GLU A 81 8.24 -16.37 6.12
N TYR A 82 6.95 -16.43 5.85
CA TYR A 82 6.45 -16.78 4.52
C TYR A 82 6.85 -15.77 3.44
N VAL A 83 6.73 -14.46 3.72
CA VAL A 83 7.17 -13.42 2.76
C VAL A 83 8.68 -13.48 2.55
N ARG A 84 9.47 -13.65 3.61
CA ARG A 84 10.93 -13.77 3.55
C ARG A 84 11.37 -14.98 2.69
N ASP A 85 10.73 -16.14 2.88
CA ASP A 85 11.20 -17.38 2.30
C ASP A 85 10.72 -17.63 0.88
N HIS A 86 9.53 -17.10 0.52
CA HIS A 86 8.86 -17.39 -0.74
C HIS A 86 8.74 -16.19 -1.69
N PHE A 87 8.67 -14.96 -1.17
CA PHE A 87 8.50 -13.79 -2.03
C PHE A 87 9.78 -13.00 -2.30
N LEU A 88 10.76 -13.00 -1.38
CA LEU A 88 12.03 -12.30 -1.63
C LEU A 88 12.80 -12.96 -2.79
N ASP A 89 13.16 -12.17 -3.80
CA ASP A 89 14.02 -12.61 -4.87
C ASP A 89 15.49 -12.50 -4.44
N LYS A 90 16.08 -13.63 -4.07
CA LYS A 90 17.45 -13.72 -3.55
C LYS A 90 18.52 -13.49 -4.61
N GLU A 91 18.14 -13.50 -5.90
CA GLU A 91 19.05 -13.32 -7.02
C GLU A 91 19.11 -11.88 -7.50
N TYR A 92 17.94 -11.25 -7.68
CA TYR A 92 17.83 -9.89 -8.25
C TYR A 92 17.38 -8.82 -7.23
N GLY A 93 17.02 -9.20 -6.02
CA GLY A 93 16.40 -8.28 -5.04
C GLY A 93 14.92 -8.03 -5.30
N GLY A 94 14.30 -7.21 -4.47
CA GLY A 94 12.85 -6.99 -4.51
C GLY A 94 12.04 -8.22 -4.14
N ILE A 95 10.76 -8.23 -4.53
CA ILE A 95 9.86 -9.37 -4.32
C ILE A 95 9.19 -9.80 -5.63
N TYR A 96 8.73 -11.06 -5.67
CA TYR A 96 7.85 -11.55 -6.73
C TYR A 96 6.44 -10.98 -6.55
N TRP A 97 5.70 -10.79 -7.66
CA TRP A 97 4.30 -10.36 -7.62
C TRP A 97 3.38 -11.42 -7.05
N SER A 98 3.56 -12.68 -7.48
CA SER A 98 2.82 -13.81 -6.92
C SER A 98 3.66 -15.10 -6.88
N VAL A 99 3.22 -16.03 -6.03
CA VAL A 99 3.74 -17.39 -5.94
C VAL A 99 2.58 -18.38 -6.09
N ASP A 100 2.85 -19.61 -6.50
CA ASP A 100 1.85 -20.66 -6.51
C ASP A 100 1.39 -21.02 -5.08
N CYS A 101 0.41 -21.91 -4.96
CA CYS A 101 -0.11 -22.31 -3.65
C CYS A 101 0.96 -22.94 -2.74
N LYS A 102 2.04 -23.47 -3.31
CA LYS A 102 3.16 -24.12 -2.59
C LYS A 102 4.31 -23.16 -2.28
N GLY A 103 4.22 -21.91 -2.74
CA GLY A 103 5.23 -20.88 -2.50
C GLY A 103 6.33 -20.81 -3.57
N ASN A 104 6.19 -21.47 -4.72
CA ASN A 104 7.12 -21.29 -5.84
C ASN A 104 6.81 -20.02 -6.62
N PRO A 105 7.83 -19.27 -7.09
CA PRO A 105 7.61 -18.07 -7.90
C PRO A 105 6.72 -18.34 -9.12
N LEU A 106 5.67 -17.53 -9.32
CA LEU A 106 4.72 -17.66 -10.43
C LEU A 106 4.79 -16.43 -11.34
N ASP A 107 4.37 -15.26 -10.90
CA ASP A 107 4.62 -13.99 -11.59
C ASP A 107 5.78 -13.27 -10.89
N THR A 108 6.88 -13.13 -11.60
CA THR A 108 8.14 -12.63 -11.04
C THR A 108 8.41 -11.15 -11.31
N LYS A 109 7.47 -10.44 -11.96
CA LYS A 109 7.62 -9.00 -12.21
C LYS A 109 7.83 -8.22 -10.91
N LYS A 110 8.58 -7.15 -10.99
CA LYS A 110 8.83 -6.22 -9.89
C LYS A 110 7.81 -5.09 -9.93
N GLN A 111 6.72 -5.28 -9.22
CA GLN A 111 5.71 -4.25 -9.05
C GLN A 111 6.12 -3.36 -7.88
N THR A 112 6.41 -2.09 -8.13
CA THR A 112 6.90 -1.15 -7.10
C THR A 112 5.91 -1.02 -5.93
N TYR A 113 4.62 -1.02 -6.23
CA TYR A 113 3.52 -1.08 -5.27
C TYR A 113 3.66 -2.25 -4.28
N ALA A 114 3.92 -3.46 -4.78
CA ALA A 114 4.04 -4.63 -3.93
C ALA A 114 5.30 -4.59 -3.05
N ILE A 115 6.42 -4.10 -3.61
CA ILE A 115 7.67 -3.91 -2.84
C ILE A 115 7.42 -2.89 -1.71
N GLY A 116 6.68 -1.81 -1.98
CA GLY A 116 6.24 -0.85 -0.96
C GLY A 116 5.50 -1.53 0.19
N PHE A 117 4.50 -2.37 -0.09
CA PHE A 117 3.79 -3.11 0.96
C PHE A 117 4.68 -4.08 1.73
N ALA A 118 5.68 -4.70 1.10
CA ALA A 118 6.63 -5.52 1.82
C ALA A 118 7.47 -4.68 2.81
N ILE A 119 7.96 -3.51 2.39
CA ILE A 119 8.61 -2.55 3.30
C ILE A 119 7.69 -2.20 4.47
N TYR A 120 6.41 -1.95 4.19
CA TYR A 120 5.41 -1.60 5.21
C TYR A 120 5.23 -2.72 6.23
N GLY A 121 5.08 -3.96 5.77
CA GLY A 121 4.93 -5.12 6.65
C GLY A 121 6.18 -5.39 7.50
N PHE A 122 7.35 -5.44 6.88
CA PHE A 122 8.60 -5.72 7.60
C PHE A 122 8.98 -4.60 8.57
N SER A 123 8.80 -3.33 8.20
CA SER A 123 9.07 -2.19 9.10
C SER A 123 8.11 -2.16 10.30
N GLU A 124 6.82 -2.52 10.14
CA GLU A 124 5.89 -2.61 11.26
C GLU A 124 6.21 -3.80 12.17
N TYR A 125 6.63 -4.94 11.60
CA TYR A 125 7.09 -6.09 12.39
C TYR A 125 8.32 -5.71 13.22
N ALA A 126 9.31 -5.08 12.62
CA ALA A 126 10.49 -4.57 13.33
C ALA A 126 10.11 -3.56 14.43
N ARG A 127 9.16 -2.67 14.15
CA ARG A 127 8.61 -1.71 15.12
C ARG A 127 7.92 -2.38 16.31
N ALA A 128 7.21 -3.47 16.06
CA ALA A 128 6.46 -4.19 17.08
C ALA A 128 7.33 -5.09 17.98
N THR A 129 8.47 -5.58 17.45
CA THR A 129 9.27 -6.65 18.05
C THR A 129 10.72 -6.28 18.33
N GLY A 130 11.29 -5.31 17.61
CA GLY A 130 12.73 -5.05 17.59
C GLY A 130 13.54 -6.01 16.72
N ASP A 131 12.88 -6.80 15.84
CA ASP A 131 13.54 -7.79 14.97
C ASP A 131 14.44 -7.09 13.94
N GLN A 132 15.75 -7.33 14.04
CA GLN A 132 16.75 -6.71 13.16
C GLN A 132 16.70 -7.29 11.75
N GLU A 133 16.42 -8.60 11.57
CA GLU A 133 16.29 -9.22 10.26
C GLU A 133 15.15 -8.56 9.44
N ALA A 134 14.01 -8.32 10.09
CA ALA A 134 12.89 -7.64 9.44
C ALA A 134 13.23 -6.19 9.05
N LEU A 135 13.96 -5.48 9.92
CA LEU A 135 14.43 -4.13 9.60
C LEU A 135 15.41 -4.13 8.42
N ASP A 136 16.37 -5.05 8.40
CA ASP A 136 17.36 -5.16 7.33
C ASP A 136 16.72 -5.50 5.99
N ILE A 137 15.68 -6.37 5.97
CA ILE A 137 14.88 -6.66 4.78
C ILE A 137 14.16 -5.40 4.30
N ALA A 138 13.49 -4.66 5.18
CA ALA A 138 12.79 -3.43 4.81
C ALA A 138 13.75 -2.38 4.20
N ILE A 139 14.95 -2.22 4.78
CA ILE A 139 15.99 -1.32 4.26
C ILE A 139 16.50 -1.78 2.90
N SER A 140 16.74 -3.08 2.72
CA SER A 140 17.17 -3.62 1.42
C SER A 140 16.13 -3.36 0.33
N LEU A 141 14.86 -3.58 0.61
CA LEU A 141 13.76 -3.32 -0.32
C LEU A 141 13.60 -1.83 -0.64
N TYR A 142 13.82 -0.94 0.34
CA TYR A 142 13.90 0.50 0.12
C TYR A 142 15.02 0.84 -0.90
N HIS A 143 16.22 0.30 -0.71
CA HIS A 143 17.33 0.53 -1.64
C HIS A 143 17.06 -0.05 -3.03
N ASP A 144 16.34 -1.17 -3.14
CA ASP A 144 15.94 -1.73 -4.43
C ASP A 144 15.00 -0.78 -5.19
N ILE A 145 14.00 -0.17 -4.52
CA ILE A 145 13.10 0.83 -5.12
C ILE A 145 13.91 2.07 -5.56
N GLU A 146 14.73 2.64 -4.67
CA GLU A 146 15.50 3.85 -4.97
C GLU A 146 16.50 3.63 -6.11
N LYS A 147 17.07 2.45 -6.22
CA LYS A 147 18.06 2.12 -7.26
C LYS A 147 17.43 1.82 -8.62
N HIS A 148 16.29 1.13 -8.64
CA HIS A 148 15.76 0.54 -9.87
C HIS A 148 14.46 1.19 -10.36
N ALA A 149 13.60 1.65 -9.46
CA ALA A 149 12.31 2.21 -9.80
C ALA A 149 12.29 3.74 -9.76
N PHE A 150 13.19 4.41 -9.04
CA PHE A 150 13.26 5.86 -9.02
C PHE A 150 13.91 6.40 -10.31
N ASP A 151 13.12 7.15 -11.08
CA ASP A 151 13.58 7.86 -12.27
C ASP A 151 14.02 9.28 -11.89
N ALA A 152 15.33 9.48 -11.73
CA ALA A 152 15.91 10.78 -11.37
C ALA A 152 15.76 11.85 -12.46
N LYS A 153 15.58 11.46 -13.74
CA LYS A 153 15.42 12.40 -14.85
C LYS A 153 14.08 13.14 -14.78
N ASN A 154 13.00 12.39 -14.53
CA ASN A 154 11.64 12.93 -14.53
C ASN A 154 11.07 13.07 -13.11
N ASN A 155 11.84 12.71 -12.09
CA ASN A 155 11.49 12.76 -10.67
C ASN A 155 10.19 12.02 -10.35
N GLY A 156 10.22 10.69 -10.39
CA GLY A 156 9.08 9.84 -10.06
C GLY A 156 9.45 8.37 -10.02
N TYR A 157 8.52 7.53 -9.63
CA TYR A 157 8.74 6.09 -9.50
C TYR A 157 8.03 5.34 -10.62
N ILE A 158 8.75 4.38 -11.22
CA ILE A 158 8.24 3.49 -12.27
C ILE A 158 7.32 2.46 -11.64
N GLU A 159 6.19 2.19 -12.29
CA GLU A 159 5.12 1.31 -11.82
C GLU A 159 5.57 -0.15 -11.70
N ALA A 160 6.17 -0.70 -12.77
CA ALA A 160 6.63 -2.08 -12.80
C ALA A 160 7.82 -2.29 -13.72
N LEU A 161 8.61 -3.33 -13.42
CA LEU A 161 9.79 -3.77 -14.17
C LEU A 161 9.78 -5.30 -14.29
N THR A 162 10.60 -5.85 -15.20
CA THR A 162 10.83 -7.30 -15.25
C THR A 162 11.52 -7.79 -13.96
N ARG A 163 11.64 -9.10 -13.79
CA ARG A 163 12.38 -9.69 -12.67
C ARG A 163 13.79 -9.12 -12.53
N GLU A 164 14.46 -8.90 -13.66
CA GLU A 164 15.84 -8.39 -13.77
C GLU A 164 15.92 -6.86 -13.80
N TRP A 165 14.82 -6.17 -13.45
CA TRP A 165 14.70 -4.71 -13.42
C TRP A 165 14.79 -4.02 -14.80
N ASN A 166 14.45 -4.72 -15.88
CA ASN A 166 14.33 -4.13 -17.21
C ASN A 166 12.91 -3.56 -17.43
N PRO A 167 12.74 -2.63 -18.38
CA PRO A 167 11.41 -2.13 -18.75
C PRO A 167 10.45 -3.25 -19.15
N ILE A 168 9.17 -3.13 -18.78
CA ILE A 168 8.10 -4.05 -19.12
C ILE A 168 6.97 -3.30 -19.83
N ALA A 169 6.29 -3.95 -20.78
CA ALA A 169 5.27 -3.28 -21.58
C ALA A 169 3.95 -3.08 -20.83
N ASP A 170 3.51 -4.05 -20.05
CA ASP A 170 2.31 -3.95 -19.23
C ASP A 170 2.70 -3.75 -17.77
N MET A 171 2.49 -2.54 -17.28
CA MET A 171 2.84 -2.12 -15.92
C MET A 171 1.63 -2.12 -14.97
N ARG A 172 0.43 -2.44 -15.45
CA ARG A 172 -0.81 -2.33 -14.67
C ARG A 172 -0.80 -3.22 -13.43
N LEU A 173 -1.43 -2.73 -12.37
CA LEU A 173 -1.75 -3.52 -11.18
C LEU A 173 -2.90 -4.49 -11.46
N SER A 174 -3.87 -4.06 -12.27
CA SER A 174 -5.03 -4.84 -12.67
C SER A 174 -5.47 -4.55 -14.11
N ASP A 175 -6.28 -5.43 -14.70
CA ASP A 175 -6.83 -5.24 -16.05
C ASP A 175 -7.78 -4.03 -16.18
N LYS A 176 -8.22 -3.46 -15.07
CA LYS A 176 -9.07 -2.26 -15.03
C LYS A 176 -8.28 -0.95 -15.16
N ASP A 177 -6.99 -0.99 -14.81
CA ASP A 177 -6.16 0.19 -14.77
C ASP A 177 -5.73 0.64 -16.16
N GLU A 178 -5.50 1.94 -16.32
CA GLU A 178 -4.79 2.48 -17.47
C GLU A 178 -3.31 2.11 -17.38
N ASN A 179 -2.70 1.70 -18.50
CA ASN A 179 -1.29 1.37 -18.54
C ASN A 179 -0.43 2.64 -18.52
N GLY A 180 -0.22 3.19 -17.34
CA GLY A 180 0.66 4.32 -17.06
C GLY A 180 2.00 3.85 -16.53
N SER A 181 3.08 4.53 -16.90
CA SER A 181 4.40 4.26 -16.33
C SER A 181 4.54 4.81 -14.90
N ARG A 182 3.66 5.74 -14.52
CA ARG A 182 3.53 6.31 -13.18
C ARG A 182 2.07 6.40 -12.80
N THR A 183 1.76 6.05 -11.56
CA THR A 183 0.42 6.19 -11.00
C THR A 183 0.47 6.90 -9.65
N MET A 184 -0.59 7.64 -9.34
CA MET A 184 -0.78 8.22 -8.02
C MET A 184 -0.80 7.10 -6.95
N ASN A 185 -1.50 6.00 -7.24
CA ASN A 185 -1.66 4.88 -6.33
C ASN A 185 -0.32 4.27 -5.90
N THR A 186 0.61 4.02 -6.83
CA THR A 186 1.94 3.52 -6.48
C THR A 186 2.74 4.54 -5.67
N HIS A 187 2.70 5.84 -6.01
CA HIS A 187 3.37 6.86 -5.20
C HIS A 187 2.80 6.96 -3.79
N LEU A 188 1.48 6.78 -3.62
CA LEU A 188 0.82 6.75 -2.32
C LEU A 188 1.33 5.56 -1.47
N HIS A 189 1.44 4.39 -2.10
CA HIS A 189 1.92 3.19 -1.44
C HIS A 189 3.44 2.99 -1.49
N ILE A 190 4.19 4.06 -1.82
CA ILE A 190 5.61 4.24 -1.52
C ILE A 190 5.78 5.19 -0.32
N ILE A 191 5.08 6.33 -0.28
CA ILE A 191 5.21 7.28 0.83
C ILE A 191 4.71 6.69 2.17
N GLU A 192 3.66 5.90 2.15
CA GLU A 192 3.11 5.21 3.31
C GLU A 192 4.17 4.28 3.96
N PRO A 193 4.75 3.28 3.27
CA PRO A 193 5.79 2.43 3.82
C PRO A 193 7.08 3.17 4.18
N TYR A 194 7.49 4.17 3.42
CA TYR A 194 8.67 4.98 3.74
C TYR A 194 8.46 5.74 5.06
N THR A 195 7.25 6.26 5.26
CA THR A 195 6.87 6.90 6.52
C THR A 195 6.94 5.92 7.69
N ASN A 196 6.46 4.69 7.52
CA ASN A 196 6.54 3.67 8.57
C ASN A 196 7.98 3.21 8.84
N LEU A 197 8.77 3.01 7.79
CA LEU A 197 10.19 2.68 7.90
C LEU A 197 10.96 3.80 8.63
N TYR A 198 10.65 5.07 8.35
CA TYR A 198 11.28 6.21 9.02
C TYR A 198 11.01 6.26 10.53
N ARG A 199 9.98 5.61 11.03
CA ARG A 199 9.72 5.48 12.48
C ARG A 199 10.79 4.63 13.21
N VAL A 200 11.40 3.69 12.49
CA VAL A 200 12.38 2.72 13.04
C VAL A 200 13.78 2.88 12.45
N TRP A 201 13.92 3.58 11.34
CA TRP A 201 15.18 3.81 10.65
C TRP A 201 15.26 5.26 10.14
N LYS A 202 15.62 6.19 11.04
CA LYS A 202 15.74 7.62 10.74
C LYS A 202 17.08 7.93 10.10
N THR A 203 17.12 8.03 8.76
CA THR A 203 18.32 8.41 8.02
C THR A 203 18.04 9.61 7.11
N PRO A 204 19.07 10.44 6.82
CA PRO A 204 18.91 11.59 5.92
C PRO A 204 18.49 11.19 4.49
N GLU A 205 18.89 10.01 4.02
CA GLU A 205 18.52 9.52 2.69
C GLU A 205 17.03 9.20 2.61
N LEU A 206 16.47 8.45 3.58
CA LEU A 206 15.05 8.15 3.62
C LEU A 206 14.21 9.42 3.85
N GLU A 207 14.67 10.32 4.71
CA GLU A 207 14.02 11.62 4.90
C GLU A 207 13.93 12.40 3.58
N LYS A 208 15.02 12.42 2.80
CA LYS A 208 15.05 13.06 1.49
C LYS A 208 14.04 12.45 0.52
N SER A 209 13.96 11.12 0.45
CA SER A 209 12.98 10.42 -0.41
C SER A 209 11.55 10.74 0.01
N ILE A 210 11.24 10.79 1.32
CA ILE A 210 9.91 11.15 1.83
C ILE A 210 9.56 12.60 1.47
N ARG A 211 10.49 13.55 1.66
CA ARG A 211 10.26 14.96 1.29
C ARG A 211 10.02 15.12 -0.21
N ASN A 212 10.80 14.41 -1.03
CA ASN A 212 10.60 14.40 -2.48
C ASN A 212 9.23 13.84 -2.87
N LEU A 213 8.76 12.77 -2.23
CA LEU A 213 7.43 12.22 -2.46
C LEU A 213 6.33 13.24 -2.10
N LEU A 214 6.45 13.97 -0.98
CA LEU A 214 5.53 15.05 -0.65
C LEU A 214 5.50 16.15 -1.73
N ASP A 215 6.65 16.50 -2.30
CA ASP A 215 6.73 17.47 -3.39
C ASP A 215 6.11 16.89 -4.69
N ILE A 216 6.30 15.59 -5.00
CA ILE A 216 5.62 14.93 -6.13
C ILE A 216 4.10 15.01 -5.96
N PHE A 217 3.56 14.72 -4.77
CA PHE A 217 2.13 14.84 -4.50
C PHE A 217 1.62 16.26 -4.73
N THR A 218 2.33 17.27 -4.23
CA THR A 218 1.88 18.66 -4.32
C THR A 218 2.08 19.30 -5.69
N ASP A 219 3.05 18.83 -6.47
CA ASP A 219 3.46 19.51 -7.71
C ASP A 219 3.11 18.73 -8.99
N LYS A 220 2.91 17.40 -8.90
CA LYS A 220 2.67 16.54 -10.04
C LYS A 220 1.31 15.83 -10.01
N LEU A 221 0.90 15.35 -8.83
CA LEU A 221 -0.30 14.52 -8.69
C LEU A 221 -1.54 15.36 -8.34
N LEU A 222 -1.38 16.45 -7.60
CA LEU A 222 -2.48 17.30 -7.17
C LEU A 222 -2.95 18.21 -8.29
N ASN A 223 -4.20 18.09 -8.70
CA ASN A 223 -4.87 19.10 -9.50
C ASN A 223 -5.16 20.34 -8.64
N LYS A 224 -4.49 21.46 -8.96
CA LYS A 224 -4.55 22.69 -8.14
C LYS A 224 -5.85 23.48 -8.29
N GLU A 225 -6.70 23.13 -9.26
CA GLU A 225 -7.99 23.76 -9.48
C GLU A 225 -9.11 23.03 -8.72
N THR A 226 -9.14 21.68 -8.83
CA THR A 226 -10.18 20.83 -8.22
C THR A 226 -9.78 20.26 -6.87
N TYR A 227 -8.50 20.13 -6.58
CA TYR A 227 -7.91 19.45 -5.42
C TYR A 227 -8.12 17.93 -5.39
N HIS A 228 -8.60 17.32 -6.48
CA HIS A 228 -8.50 15.89 -6.68
C HIS A 228 -7.08 15.48 -7.10
N LEU A 229 -6.75 14.21 -6.95
CA LEU A 229 -5.50 13.67 -7.42
C LEU A 229 -5.66 13.06 -8.81
N ASP A 230 -4.83 13.48 -9.77
CA ASP A 230 -4.73 12.84 -11.08
C ASP A 230 -4.06 11.46 -10.93
N LEU A 231 -4.57 10.42 -11.62
CA LEU A 231 -4.24 9.03 -11.28
C LEU A 231 -3.16 8.40 -12.15
N PHE A 232 -3.15 8.64 -13.47
CA PHE A 232 -2.33 7.91 -14.44
C PHE A 232 -1.51 8.84 -15.32
N PHE A 233 -0.23 8.56 -15.46
CA PHE A 233 0.71 9.41 -16.20
C PHE A 233 1.64 8.59 -17.08
N ASN A 234 2.21 9.26 -18.10
CA ASN A 234 3.38 8.77 -18.82
C ASN A 234 4.69 9.19 -18.11
N ASP A 235 5.84 8.92 -18.75
CA ASP A 235 7.15 9.23 -18.18
C ASP A 235 7.38 10.73 -17.97
N GLU A 236 6.76 11.58 -18.76
CA GLU A 236 6.86 13.04 -18.72
C GLU A 236 5.82 13.70 -17.80
N TRP A 237 5.05 12.92 -17.05
CA TRP A 237 3.94 13.37 -16.19
C TRP A 237 2.74 13.95 -16.95
N GLU A 238 2.55 13.57 -18.21
CA GLU A 238 1.32 13.90 -18.92
C GLU A 238 0.21 12.94 -18.49
N GLY A 239 -0.93 13.50 -18.09
CA GLY A 239 -2.10 12.74 -17.65
C GLY A 239 -2.72 11.91 -18.77
N LYS A 240 -3.09 10.67 -18.48
CA LYS A 240 -3.67 9.72 -19.47
C LYS A 240 -5.17 9.61 -19.41
N ARG A 241 -5.79 9.86 -18.28
CA ARG A 241 -7.23 9.78 -18.05
C ARG A 241 -7.69 10.81 -17.04
N ASN A 242 -8.88 11.36 -17.29
CA ASN A 242 -9.52 12.29 -16.38
C ASN A 242 -10.54 11.54 -15.50
N ILE A 243 -10.02 10.97 -14.40
CA ILE A 243 -10.80 10.19 -13.43
C ILE A 243 -10.57 10.79 -12.05
N GLU A 244 -11.64 11.07 -11.30
CA GLU A 244 -11.61 11.39 -9.88
C GLU A 244 -11.88 10.11 -9.09
N SER A 245 -11.02 9.77 -8.13
CA SER A 245 -11.17 8.64 -7.23
C SER A 245 -11.27 9.12 -5.81
N TYR A 246 -12.49 9.28 -5.32
CA TYR A 246 -12.78 9.88 -4.02
C TYR A 246 -12.17 9.09 -2.86
N GLY A 247 -12.11 7.75 -2.99
CA GLY A 247 -11.44 6.89 -2.03
C GLY A 247 -9.94 7.17 -1.92
N HIS A 248 -9.25 7.36 -3.04
CA HIS A 248 -7.83 7.70 -3.05
C HIS A 248 -7.59 9.13 -2.54
N ASP A 249 -8.47 10.08 -2.82
CA ASP A 249 -8.33 11.44 -2.31
C ASP A 249 -8.38 11.45 -0.78
N ILE A 250 -9.40 10.83 -0.16
CA ILE A 250 -9.48 10.79 1.30
C ILE A 250 -8.34 9.97 1.92
N GLU A 251 -7.92 8.87 1.28
CA GLU A 251 -6.77 8.07 1.73
C GLU A 251 -5.48 8.90 1.70
N ALA A 252 -5.20 9.60 0.61
CA ALA A 252 -4.04 10.46 0.50
C ALA A 252 -4.06 11.60 1.53
N SER A 253 -5.22 12.18 1.83
CA SER A 253 -5.33 13.27 2.78
C SER A 253 -4.78 12.89 4.17
N TRP A 254 -5.09 11.71 4.69
CA TRP A 254 -4.59 11.29 5.99
C TRP A 254 -3.18 10.69 5.94
N LEU A 255 -2.79 10.00 4.87
CA LEU A 255 -1.43 9.46 4.70
C LEU A 255 -0.38 10.56 4.58
N LEU A 256 -0.64 11.62 3.81
CA LEU A 256 0.25 12.77 3.72
C LEU A 256 0.35 13.52 5.05
N HIS A 257 -0.76 13.63 5.80
CA HIS A 257 -0.73 14.21 7.14
C HIS A 257 0.13 13.39 8.11
N GLU A 258 -0.06 12.07 8.14
CA GLU A 258 0.75 11.17 8.97
C GLU A 258 2.24 11.27 8.63
N THR A 259 2.56 11.33 7.33
CA THR A 259 3.93 11.54 6.84
C THR A 259 4.55 12.82 7.41
N ALA A 260 3.84 13.95 7.32
CA ALA A 260 4.30 15.23 7.83
C ALA A 260 4.48 15.21 9.36
N LEU A 261 3.59 14.54 10.10
CA LEU A 261 3.71 14.36 11.55
C LEU A 261 4.95 13.52 11.91
N VAL A 262 5.24 12.46 11.17
CA VAL A 262 6.38 11.57 11.42
C VAL A 262 7.70 12.22 11.09
N LEU A 263 7.77 13.06 10.06
CA LEU A 263 8.94 13.89 9.78
C LEU A 263 9.25 14.83 10.94
N GLY A 264 8.23 15.35 11.62
CA GLY A 264 8.40 16.24 12.77
C GLY A 264 8.84 17.66 12.42
N ASP A 265 8.79 18.03 11.14
CA ASP A 265 9.11 19.37 10.64
C ASP A 265 7.83 20.23 10.60
N LYS A 266 7.81 21.31 11.39
CA LYS A 266 6.64 22.19 11.54
C LYS A 266 6.27 22.93 10.24
N GLU A 267 7.25 23.30 9.42
CA GLU A 267 7.00 24.00 8.17
C GLU A 267 6.37 23.05 7.15
N VAL A 268 6.89 21.84 7.03
CA VAL A 268 6.29 20.78 6.20
C VAL A 268 4.88 20.46 6.68
N LEU A 269 4.67 20.26 7.98
CA LEU A 269 3.36 19.98 8.54
C LEU A 269 2.36 21.09 8.19
N HIS A 270 2.73 22.35 8.40
CA HIS A 270 1.85 23.46 8.08
C HIS A 270 1.53 23.61 6.58
N LYS A 271 2.51 23.32 5.69
CA LYS A 271 2.28 23.27 4.24
C LYS A 271 1.28 22.17 3.88
N VAL A 272 1.50 20.96 4.39
CA VAL A 272 0.69 19.77 4.12
C VAL A 272 -0.73 19.93 4.66
N GLU A 273 -0.93 20.42 5.89
CA GLU A 273 -2.27 20.59 6.50
C GLU A 273 -3.21 21.46 5.68
N ARG A 274 -2.67 22.47 4.99
CA ARG A 274 -3.51 23.33 4.11
C ARG A 274 -3.99 22.60 2.87
N ILE A 275 -3.15 21.71 2.33
CA ILE A 275 -3.45 20.97 1.10
C ILE A 275 -4.40 19.82 1.40
N ILE A 276 -4.12 19.02 2.42
CA ILE A 276 -4.91 17.83 2.74
C ILE A 276 -6.35 18.15 3.15
N ARG A 277 -6.60 19.34 3.74
CA ARG A 277 -7.98 19.79 4.01
C ARG A 277 -8.77 19.98 2.72
N ARG A 278 -8.13 20.56 1.71
CA ARG A 278 -8.76 20.78 0.41
C ARG A 278 -8.97 19.46 -0.35
N ILE A 279 -8.03 18.51 -0.23
CA ILE A 279 -8.20 17.15 -0.78
C ILE A 279 -9.37 16.45 -0.08
N ALA A 280 -9.47 16.55 1.25
CA ALA A 280 -10.59 15.95 1.99
C ALA A 280 -11.94 16.61 1.64
N GLU A 281 -11.98 17.93 1.43
CA GLU A 281 -13.18 18.65 0.95
C GLU A 281 -13.57 18.20 -0.47
N ALA A 282 -12.59 17.96 -1.36
CA ALA A 282 -12.84 17.41 -2.69
C ALA A 282 -13.36 15.98 -2.62
N ALA A 283 -12.78 15.14 -1.76
CA ALA A 283 -13.25 13.77 -1.55
C ALA A 283 -14.72 13.70 -1.08
N ASP A 284 -15.19 14.69 -0.29
CA ASP A 284 -16.56 14.76 0.21
C ASP A 284 -17.60 14.91 -0.93
N GLU A 285 -17.19 15.40 -2.11
CA GLU A 285 -18.03 15.44 -3.29
C GLU A 285 -18.55 14.07 -3.74
N GLY A 286 -17.79 13.01 -3.42
CA GLY A 286 -18.17 11.61 -3.67
C GLY A 286 -19.15 11.04 -2.64
N LEU A 287 -19.43 11.73 -1.53
CA LEU A 287 -20.29 11.23 -0.47
C LEU A 287 -21.78 11.32 -0.88
N ARG A 288 -22.48 10.20 -0.80
CA ARG A 288 -23.89 10.10 -1.17
C ARG A 288 -24.80 10.29 0.05
N PRO A 289 -26.09 10.64 -0.17
CA PRO A 289 -27.06 10.82 0.93
C PRO A 289 -27.27 9.59 1.81
N ASP A 290 -27.00 8.39 1.31
CA ASP A 290 -27.07 7.13 2.07
C ASP A 290 -25.81 6.84 2.88
N GLY A 291 -24.82 7.74 2.86
CA GLY A 291 -23.53 7.60 3.54
C GLY A 291 -22.50 6.78 2.79
N SER A 292 -22.81 6.23 1.60
CA SER A 292 -21.83 5.54 0.78
C SER A 292 -21.01 6.53 -0.04
N MET A 293 -19.78 6.16 -0.38
CA MET A 293 -18.90 6.95 -1.25
C MET A 293 -18.94 6.37 -2.68
N VAL A 294 -19.00 7.26 -3.67
CA VAL A 294 -18.81 6.92 -5.08
C VAL A 294 -17.39 6.36 -5.27
N TYR A 295 -17.25 5.28 -6.06
CA TYR A 295 -15.95 4.69 -6.31
C TYR A 295 -15.10 5.61 -7.20
N GLU A 296 -15.59 5.92 -8.40
CA GLU A 296 -14.91 6.78 -9.37
C GLU A 296 -15.89 7.65 -10.15
N HIS A 297 -15.44 8.83 -10.54
CA HIS A 297 -16.11 9.69 -11.52
C HIS A 297 -15.22 9.84 -12.76
N TRP A 298 -15.67 9.30 -13.87
CA TRP A 298 -15.02 9.39 -15.17
C TRP A 298 -15.51 10.64 -15.88
N LYS A 299 -14.71 11.72 -15.81
CA LYS A 299 -15.06 13.04 -16.36
C LYS A 299 -15.28 13.00 -17.88
N ASP A 300 -14.55 12.13 -18.58
CA ASP A 300 -14.75 11.88 -19.99
C ASP A 300 -16.07 11.12 -20.22
N GLY A 301 -17.15 11.85 -20.40
CA GLY A 301 -18.50 11.34 -20.59
C GLY A 301 -19.38 11.33 -19.34
N ASP A 302 -18.94 11.95 -18.26
CA ASP A 302 -19.69 12.20 -17.02
C ASP A 302 -20.35 10.92 -16.45
N LYS A 303 -19.51 9.88 -16.23
CA LYS A 303 -19.95 8.57 -15.74
C LYS A 303 -19.47 8.33 -14.33
N PHE A 304 -20.37 7.84 -13.47
CA PHE A 304 -20.07 7.44 -12.11
C PHE A 304 -20.03 5.92 -11.99
N ASP A 305 -18.93 5.38 -11.44
CA ASP A 305 -18.88 4.01 -10.94
C ASP A 305 -19.41 3.99 -9.51
N LEU A 306 -20.58 3.38 -9.32
CA LEU A 306 -21.29 3.32 -8.05
C LEU A 306 -21.05 2.00 -7.30
N GLN A 307 -20.07 1.19 -7.74
CA GLN A 307 -19.70 -0.03 -7.01
C GLN A 307 -19.22 0.32 -5.61
N ARG A 308 -19.70 -0.43 -4.62
CA ARG A 308 -19.28 -0.25 -3.23
C ARG A 308 -18.03 -1.08 -2.97
N GLN A 309 -16.91 -0.58 -3.44
CA GLN A 309 -15.60 -1.18 -3.13
C GLN A 309 -15.33 -1.00 -1.62
N TRP A 310 -15.00 -2.09 -0.94
CA TRP A 310 -14.87 -2.11 0.52
C TRP A 310 -13.83 -1.11 1.06
N TRP A 311 -12.74 -0.89 0.33
CA TRP A 311 -11.67 0.01 0.75
C TRP A 311 -12.05 1.50 0.62
N VAL A 312 -12.97 1.82 -0.28
CA VAL A 312 -13.51 3.18 -0.47
C VAL A 312 -14.49 3.55 0.64
N GLN A 313 -15.31 2.56 1.06
CA GLN A 313 -16.32 2.78 2.12
C GLN A 313 -15.71 2.88 3.50
#